data_c0212e37c3ba2a98fb0149de843911cc
#
_entry.id   c0212e37c3ba2a98fb0149de843911cc
#
_cell.length_a   1.000
_cell.length_b   1.000
_cell.length_c   1.000
_cell.angle_alpha   90.00
_cell.angle_beta   90.00
_cell.angle_gamma   90.00
#
_symmetry.space_group_name_H-M   'P 1'
#
loop_
_entity.id
_entity.type
_entity.pdbx_description
1 polymer ?
#
loop_
_entity_poly.entity_id
_entity_poly.type
_entity_poly.pdbx_seq_one_letter_code
_entity_poly.pdbx_strand_id
1 'polypeptide(L)'
;MNYCGDATDADETLQEIRDLGADAIAVQADVSSVSDLDRLFAEALARFGKVDIVVANAGVEIMGQPMLDASEEDYDRLFAVNAKGAFFTLQLAGKHVTDNGRIIYVGSTVTVAAYPGVALYGSSKNAARYAAAVLALEVGRRGVTVNTILPTAIQGAGVFTHVTPDDPFLQENASTRPIGARMGLPADVADAAEYLAGDLATWMSGHELHITGGAPQ
;
A
#
# COMPACT_ATOMS: atom_id res chain seq x y z
N MET A 1 6.03 -12.76 -0.88
CA MET A 1 6.15 -11.33 -0.51
C MET A 1 7.38 -10.72 -1.18
N ASN A 2 7.44 -9.39 -1.32
CA ASN A 2 8.65 -8.71 -1.77
C ASN A 2 9.23 -7.80 -0.67
N TYR A 3 10.54 -7.59 -0.71
CA TYR A 3 11.26 -6.62 0.12
C TYR A 3 12.36 -5.93 -0.71
N CYS A 4 12.79 -4.74 -0.32
CA CYS A 4 13.85 -4.00 -1.03
C CYS A 4 15.14 -3.89 -0.19
N GLY A 5 15.02 -3.72 1.13
CA GLY A 5 16.13 -3.47 2.04
C GLY A 5 16.75 -4.73 2.65
N ASP A 6 16.87 -4.74 3.97
CA ASP A 6 17.46 -5.85 4.74
C ASP A 6 16.61 -7.12 4.64
N ALA A 7 17.27 -8.26 4.51
CA ALA A 7 16.61 -9.56 4.46
C ALA A 7 16.10 -10.00 5.85
N THR A 8 16.61 -9.45 6.93
CA THR A 8 16.31 -9.89 8.31
C THR A 8 14.80 -9.78 8.60
N ASP A 9 14.21 -8.60 8.34
CA ASP A 9 12.75 -8.39 8.54
C ASP A 9 11.91 -9.28 7.62
N ALA A 10 12.43 -9.54 6.41
CA ALA A 10 11.75 -10.43 5.46
C ALA A 10 11.80 -11.89 5.92
N ASP A 11 12.92 -12.35 6.47
CA ASP A 11 13.08 -13.70 7.01
C ASP A 11 12.22 -13.92 8.26
N GLU A 12 12.12 -12.94 9.15
CA GLU A 12 11.22 -12.97 10.31
C GLU A 12 9.75 -13.11 9.86
N THR A 13 9.32 -12.28 8.92
CA THR A 13 7.96 -12.34 8.37
C THR A 13 7.69 -13.69 7.67
N LEU A 14 8.68 -14.23 6.93
CA LEU A 14 8.55 -15.55 6.32
C LEU A 14 8.36 -16.65 7.38
N GLN A 15 9.08 -16.57 8.49
CA GLN A 15 8.96 -17.54 9.55
C GLN A 15 7.57 -17.48 10.21
N GLU A 16 7.07 -16.28 10.48
CA GLU A 16 5.71 -16.09 10.99
C GLU A 16 4.63 -16.70 10.06
N ILE A 17 4.74 -16.47 8.75
CA ILE A 17 3.81 -17.03 7.76
C ILE A 17 3.88 -18.57 7.76
N ARG A 18 5.08 -19.14 7.86
CA ARG A 18 5.27 -20.60 7.91
C ARG A 18 4.73 -21.21 9.19
N ASP A 19 4.89 -20.54 10.32
CA ASP A 19 4.36 -20.97 11.61
C ASP A 19 2.82 -21.01 11.62
N LEU A 20 2.19 -20.16 10.78
CA LEU A 20 0.75 -20.23 10.50
C LEU A 20 0.36 -21.36 9.52
N GLY A 21 1.32 -22.13 9.01
CA GLY A 21 1.09 -23.28 8.12
C GLY A 21 1.00 -22.91 6.63
N ALA A 22 1.32 -21.67 6.25
CA ALA A 22 1.31 -21.24 4.84
C ALA A 22 2.69 -21.39 4.18
N ASP A 23 2.69 -21.70 2.86
CA ASP A 23 3.90 -21.70 2.05
C ASP A 23 4.19 -20.28 1.57
N ALA A 24 5.42 -19.84 1.72
CA ALA A 24 5.82 -18.48 1.37
C ALA A 24 7.25 -18.38 0.85
N ILE A 25 7.48 -17.42 -0.04
CA ILE A 25 8.79 -16.96 -0.48
C ILE A 25 8.94 -15.45 -0.29
N ALA A 26 10.16 -15.00 -0.01
CA ALA A 26 10.52 -13.59 -0.07
C ALA A 26 11.42 -13.36 -1.30
N VAL A 27 11.09 -12.36 -2.09
CA VAL A 27 11.84 -11.96 -3.28
C VAL A 27 12.37 -10.55 -3.07
N GLN A 28 13.69 -10.37 -3.10
CA GLN A 28 14.27 -9.03 -3.06
C GLN A 28 14.03 -8.34 -4.41
N ALA A 29 13.27 -7.27 -4.42
CA ALA A 29 12.94 -6.50 -5.61
C ALA A 29 12.69 -5.03 -5.26
N ASP A 30 13.30 -4.13 -6.00
CA ASP A 30 13.00 -2.70 -5.95
C ASP A 30 11.83 -2.40 -6.90
N VAL A 31 10.69 -2.01 -6.35
CA VAL A 31 9.49 -1.72 -7.16
C VAL A 31 9.68 -0.54 -8.12
N SER A 32 10.66 0.34 -7.91
CA SER A 32 11.01 1.41 -8.86
C SER A 32 11.68 0.89 -10.14
N SER A 33 12.14 -0.37 -10.13
CA SER A 33 12.73 -1.10 -11.26
C SER A 33 11.69 -2.01 -11.90
N VAL A 34 11.31 -1.74 -13.16
CA VAL A 34 10.33 -2.57 -13.88
C VAL A 34 10.86 -4.00 -14.07
N SER A 35 12.15 -4.17 -14.32
CA SER A 35 12.76 -5.49 -14.46
C SER A 35 12.70 -6.31 -13.16
N ASP A 36 12.79 -5.65 -12.00
CA ASP A 36 12.64 -6.33 -10.71
C ASP A 36 11.19 -6.75 -10.47
N LEU A 37 10.24 -5.91 -10.86
CA LEU A 37 8.83 -6.28 -10.82
C LEU A 37 8.51 -7.47 -11.73
N ASP A 38 9.02 -7.47 -12.97
CA ASP A 38 8.86 -8.61 -13.90
C ASP A 38 9.40 -9.91 -13.28
N ARG A 39 10.59 -9.85 -12.65
CA ARG A 39 11.19 -10.97 -11.94
C ARG A 39 10.37 -11.41 -10.74
N LEU A 40 9.87 -10.49 -9.92
CA LEU A 40 9.00 -10.78 -8.77
C LEU A 40 7.76 -11.59 -9.18
N PHE A 41 7.06 -11.15 -10.23
CA PHE A 41 5.89 -11.87 -10.72
C PHE A 41 6.26 -13.22 -11.34
N ALA A 42 7.37 -13.29 -12.07
CA ALA A 42 7.86 -14.55 -12.65
C ALA A 42 8.21 -15.59 -11.57
N GLU A 43 8.88 -15.20 -10.49
CA GLU A 43 9.21 -16.09 -9.37
C GLU A 43 7.95 -16.55 -8.62
N ALA A 44 6.99 -15.66 -8.40
CA ALA A 44 5.72 -16.03 -7.78
C ALA A 44 4.95 -17.06 -8.63
N LEU A 45 4.86 -16.83 -9.95
CA LEU A 45 4.21 -17.75 -10.89
C LEU A 45 4.96 -19.09 -10.99
N ALA A 46 6.29 -19.07 -11.03
CA ALA A 46 7.09 -20.29 -11.06
C ALA A 46 6.91 -21.13 -9.78
N ARG A 47 6.78 -20.48 -8.62
CA ARG A 47 6.64 -21.18 -7.33
C ARG A 47 5.23 -21.68 -7.05
N PHE A 48 4.20 -20.88 -7.36
CA PHE A 48 2.82 -21.14 -6.95
C PHE A 48 1.89 -21.46 -8.13
N GLY A 49 2.35 -21.30 -9.38
CA GLY A 49 1.58 -21.58 -10.59
C GLY A 49 0.54 -20.51 -10.95
N LYS A 50 0.12 -19.68 -9.99
CA LYS A 50 -0.88 -18.63 -10.18
C LYS A 50 -0.69 -17.48 -9.19
N VAL A 51 -1.34 -16.34 -9.47
CA VAL A 51 -1.48 -15.20 -8.57
C VAL A 51 -2.96 -14.86 -8.50
N ASP A 52 -3.57 -14.99 -7.32
CA ASP A 52 -5.00 -14.70 -7.13
C ASP A 52 -5.22 -13.31 -6.52
N ILE A 53 -4.28 -12.85 -5.68
CA ILE A 53 -4.39 -11.59 -4.95
C ILE A 53 -3.07 -10.83 -5.07
N VAL A 54 -3.15 -9.55 -5.38
CA VAL A 54 -1.99 -8.63 -5.35
C VAL A 54 -2.30 -7.45 -4.45
N VAL A 55 -1.41 -7.20 -3.48
CA VAL A 55 -1.43 -6.01 -2.63
C VAL A 55 -0.25 -5.12 -3.02
N ALA A 56 -0.53 -4.02 -3.73
CA ALA A 56 0.45 -2.99 -4.09
C ALA A 56 0.63 -2.03 -2.91
N ASN A 57 1.46 -2.42 -1.95
CA ASN A 57 1.67 -1.72 -0.68
C ASN A 57 2.96 -0.91 -0.62
N ALA A 58 4.00 -1.30 -1.36
CA ALA A 58 5.31 -0.63 -1.30
C ALA A 58 5.18 0.88 -1.50
N GLY A 59 5.88 1.63 -0.65
CA GLY A 59 5.85 3.09 -0.71
C GLY A 59 6.89 3.71 0.22
N VAL A 60 7.25 4.94 -0.09
CA VAL A 60 8.10 5.79 0.72
C VAL A 60 7.40 7.13 0.98
N GLU A 61 7.77 7.80 2.05
CA GLU A 61 7.11 9.04 2.44
C GLU A 61 8.11 10.12 2.87
N ILE A 62 7.71 11.37 2.66
CA ILE A 62 8.30 12.58 3.23
C ILE A 62 7.14 13.40 3.77
N MET A 63 7.16 13.65 5.08
CA MET A 63 6.12 14.40 5.77
C MET A 63 6.68 15.70 6.33
N GLY A 64 5.84 16.74 6.38
CA GLY A 64 6.23 18.04 6.97
C GLY A 64 7.13 18.90 6.07
N GLN A 65 7.42 18.50 4.84
CA GLN A 65 8.23 19.28 3.91
C GLN A 65 7.35 20.28 3.12
N PRO A 66 7.54 21.59 3.28
CA PRO A 66 6.83 22.58 2.46
C PRO A 66 7.11 22.36 0.96
N MET A 67 6.10 22.58 0.12
CA MET A 67 6.26 22.42 -1.33
C MET A 67 7.38 23.30 -1.91
N LEU A 68 7.60 24.48 -1.33
CA LEU A 68 8.63 25.43 -1.79
C LEU A 68 10.06 24.95 -1.49
N ASP A 69 10.22 24.00 -0.57
CA ASP A 69 11.52 23.44 -0.15
C ASP A 69 11.76 22.04 -0.73
N ALA A 70 10.84 21.53 -1.57
CA ALA A 70 10.98 20.21 -2.18
C ALA A 70 12.16 20.21 -3.18
N SER A 71 13.06 19.23 -3.05
CA SER A 71 14.16 19.01 -3.97
C SER A 71 13.74 18.13 -5.16
N GLU A 72 14.47 18.26 -6.28
CA GLU A 72 14.31 17.34 -7.42
C GLU A 72 14.65 15.90 -7.03
N GLU A 73 15.67 15.69 -6.19
CA GLU A 73 16.06 14.38 -5.68
C GLU A 73 14.93 13.70 -4.89
N ASP A 74 14.28 14.43 -3.99
CA ASP A 74 13.15 13.92 -3.23
C ASP A 74 11.95 13.62 -4.13
N TYR A 75 11.71 14.49 -5.12
CA TYR A 75 10.67 14.28 -6.12
C TYR A 75 10.91 12.96 -6.88
N ASP A 76 12.09 12.80 -7.46
CA ASP A 76 12.46 11.62 -8.25
C ASP A 76 12.36 10.34 -7.41
N ARG A 77 12.85 10.37 -6.17
CA ARG A 77 12.79 9.23 -5.24
C ARG A 77 11.34 8.83 -4.92
N LEU A 78 10.49 9.79 -4.54
CA LEU A 78 9.10 9.50 -4.20
C LEU A 78 8.31 9.01 -5.42
N PHE A 79 8.46 9.68 -6.56
CA PHE A 79 7.74 9.31 -7.78
C PHE A 79 8.24 7.99 -8.37
N ALA A 80 9.52 7.67 -8.26
CA ALA A 80 10.05 6.38 -8.69
C ALA A 80 9.35 5.21 -7.99
N VAL A 81 9.13 5.31 -6.68
CA VAL A 81 8.50 4.24 -5.88
C VAL A 81 6.96 4.36 -5.91
N ASN A 82 6.42 5.50 -5.47
CA ASN A 82 4.99 5.64 -5.21
C ASN A 82 4.14 5.79 -6.48
N ALA A 83 4.68 6.40 -7.54
CA ALA A 83 3.97 6.61 -8.79
C ALA A 83 4.34 5.54 -9.83
N LYS A 84 5.59 5.52 -10.28
CA LYS A 84 6.05 4.58 -11.31
C LYS A 84 6.00 3.12 -10.81
N GLY A 85 6.56 2.83 -9.64
CA GLY A 85 6.59 1.49 -9.07
C GLY A 85 5.18 0.93 -8.83
N ALA A 86 4.32 1.72 -8.21
CA ALA A 86 2.93 1.32 -7.98
C ALA A 86 2.15 1.15 -9.28
N PHE A 87 2.34 2.04 -10.28
CA PHE A 87 1.70 1.92 -11.60
C PHE A 87 2.05 0.61 -12.30
N PHE A 88 3.35 0.26 -12.37
CA PHE A 88 3.78 -0.97 -13.03
C PHE A 88 3.45 -2.22 -12.20
N THR A 89 3.40 -2.13 -10.87
CA THR A 89 2.86 -3.20 -10.02
C THR A 89 1.39 -3.46 -10.35
N LEU A 90 0.56 -2.42 -10.46
CA LEU A 90 -0.85 -2.54 -10.86
C LEU A 90 -1.00 -3.10 -12.28
N GLN A 91 -0.16 -2.66 -13.22
CA GLN A 91 -0.17 -3.17 -14.60
C GLN A 91 0.13 -4.68 -14.65
N LEU A 92 1.17 -5.13 -13.95
CA LEU A 92 1.55 -6.55 -13.88
C LEU A 92 0.48 -7.35 -13.12
N ALA A 93 -0.09 -6.81 -12.05
CA ALA A 93 -1.23 -7.41 -11.38
C ALA A 93 -2.40 -7.63 -12.34
N GLY A 94 -2.77 -6.62 -13.12
CA GLY A 94 -3.84 -6.73 -14.13
C GLY A 94 -3.55 -7.80 -15.19
N LYS A 95 -2.28 -8.00 -15.58
CA LYS A 95 -1.87 -9.02 -16.55
C LYS A 95 -1.88 -10.44 -15.97
N HIS A 96 -1.44 -10.63 -14.74
CA HIS A 96 -1.08 -11.93 -14.19
C HIS A 96 -2.06 -12.48 -13.16
N VAL A 97 -2.90 -11.63 -12.54
CA VAL A 97 -3.91 -12.12 -11.61
C VAL A 97 -4.92 -13.00 -12.35
N THR A 98 -5.34 -14.08 -11.68
CA THR A 98 -6.35 -15.00 -12.21
C THR A 98 -7.70 -14.31 -12.40
N ASP A 99 -8.58 -14.87 -13.22
CA ASP A 99 -9.98 -14.42 -13.29
C ASP A 99 -10.64 -14.58 -11.91
N ASN A 100 -11.49 -13.62 -11.57
CA ASN A 100 -12.08 -13.45 -10.23
C ASN A 100 -11.07 -13.11 -9.13
N GLY A 101 -9.85 -12.68 -9.48
CA GLY A 101 -8.82 -12.27 -8.53
C GLY A 101 -9.06 -10.91 -7.89
N ARG A 102 -8.11 -10.48 -7.06
CA ARG A 102 -8.19 -9.24 -6.28
C ARG A 102 -6.92 -8.42 -6.45
N ILE A 103 -7.07 -7.13 -6.67
CA ILE A 103 -5.97 -6.17 -6.70
C ILE A 103 -6.28 -5.07 -5.68
N ILE A 104 -5.37 -4.84 -4.76
CA ILE A 104 -5.52 -3.87 -3.68
C ILE A 104 -4.34 -2.90 -3.74
N TYR A 105 -4.62 -1.61 -3.89
CA TYR A 105 -3.62 -0.56 -3.78
C TYR A 105 -3.67 0.07 -2.40
N VAL A 106 -2.53 0.24 -1.75
CA VAL A 106 -2.41 0.96 -0.48
C VAL A 106 -1.92 2.38 -0.75
N GLY A 107 -2.89 3.30 -0.76
CA GLY A 107 -2.67 4.73 -0.93
C GLY A 107 -2.40 5.44 0.39
N SER A 108 -3.02 6.61 0.57
CA SER A 108 -2.98 7.40 1.81
C SER A 108 -4.11 8.44 1.80
N THR A 109 -4.63 8.79 2.97
CA THR A 109 -5.62 9.87 3.14
C THR A 109 -5.10 11.24 2.73
N VAL A 110 -3.79 11.45 2.64
CA VAL A 110 -3.20 12.69 2.09
C VAL A 110 -3.61 12.97 0.65
N THR A 111 -4.16 11.97 -0.07
CA THR A 111 -4.67 12.13 -1.44
C THR A 111 -6.10 12.69 -1.50
N VAL A 112 -6.80 12.75 -0.37
CA VAL A 112 -8.19 13.25 -0.27
C VAL A 112 -8.30 14.49 0.62
N ALA A 113 -7.33 14.74 1.50
CA ALA A 113 -7.26 15.92 2.37
C ALA A 113 -5.94 16.66 2.15
N ALA A 114 -6.01 17.90 1.73
CA ALA A 114 -4.83 18.74 1.52
C ALA A 114 -4.46 19.49 2.80
N TYR A 115 -3.20 19.38 3.22
CA TYR A 115 -2.65 20.16 4.31
C TYR A 115 -1.16 20.48 4.06
N PRO A 116 -0.58 21.48 4.75
CA PRO A 116 0.81 21.85 4.53
C PRO A 116 1.79 20.70 4.79
N GLY A 117 2.85 20.63 3.99
CA GLY A 117 3.92 19.65 4.19
C GLY A 117 3.71 18.27 3.56
N VAL A 118 2.61 18.05 2.81
CA VAL A 118 2.34 16.76 2.15
C VAL A 118 2.25 16.82 0.62
N ALA A 119 2.57 17.98 0.02
CA ALA A 119 2.38 18.18 -1.41
C ALA A 119 3.10 17.13 -2.26
N LEU A 120 4.38 16.88 -1.97
CA LEU A 120 5.20 15.93 -2.70
C LEU A 120 4.70 14.50 -2.51
N TYR A 121 4.51 14.07 -1.26
CA TYR A 121 4.02 12.74 -0.93
C TYR A 121 2.61 12.49 -1.48
N GLY A 122 1.67 13.40 -1.22
CA GLY A 122 0.29 13.28 -1.69
C GLY A 122 0.19 13.21 -3.22
N SER A 123 0.96 14.02 -3.94
CA SER A 123 1.03 13.99 -5.40
C SER A 123 1.53 12.63 -5.91
N SER A 124 2.59 12.10 -5.32
CA SER A 124 3.17 10.81 -5.71
C SER A 124 2.20 9.64 -5.50
N LYS A 125 1.45 9.62 -4.39
CA LYS A 125 0.45 8.59 -4.08
C LYS A 125 -0.82 8.73 -4.94
N ASN A 126 -1.20 9.94 -5.32
CA ASN A 126 -2.41 10.17 -6.10
C ASN A 126 -2.32 9.63 -7.54
N ALA A 127 -1.13 9.56 -8.12
CA ALA A 127 -0.93 9.02 -9.45
C ALA A 127 -1.41 7.54 -9.54
N ALA A 128 -0.97 6.70 -8.62
CA ALA A 128 -1.36 5.29 -8.59
C ALA A 128 -2.81 5.08 -8.11
N ARG A 129 -3.35 5.96 -7.25
CA ARG A 129 -4.76 5.97 -6.86
C ARG A 129 -5.68 6.10 -8.08
N TYR A 130 -5.38 7.05 -8.98
CA TYR A 130 -6.14 7.20 -10.21
C TYR A 130 -5.97 5.99 -11.14
N ALA A 131 -4.74 5.47 -11.29
CA ALA A 131 -4.48 4.29 -12.11
C ALA A 131 -5.25 3.06 -11.61
N ALA A 132 -5.37 2.85 -10.32
CA ALA A 132 -6.16 1.76 -9.74
C ALA A 132 -7.65 1.87 -10.11
N ALA A 133 -8.22 3.07 -10.06
CA ALA A 133 -9.60 3.29 -10.45
C ALA A 133 -9.85 3.01 -11.95
N VAL A 134 -8.91 3.37 -12.82
CA VAL A 134 -8.97 3.05 -14.26
C VAL A 134 -8.84 1.55 -14.49
N LEU A 135 -7.87 0.90 -13.83
CA LEU A 135 -7.65 -0.54 -13.96
C LEU A 135 -8.88 -1.36 -13.56
N ALA A 136 -9.64 -0.91 -12.55
CA ALA A 136 -10.89 -1.55 -12.14
C ALA A 136 -11.90 -1.69 -13.29
N LEU A 137 -11.97 -0.69 -14.16
CA LEU A 137 -12.85 -0.72 -15.34
C LEU A 137 -12.31 -1.65 -16.44
N GLU A 138 -10.98 -1.69 -16.61
CA GLU A 138 -10.34 -2.45 -17.67
C GLU A 138 -10.37 -3.97 -17.42
N VAL A 139 -10.19 -4.40 -16.15
CA VAL A 139 -10.15 -5.83 -15.79
C VAL A 139 -11.47 -6.40 -15.30
N GLY A 140 -12.49 -5.57 -15.11
CA GLY A 140 -13.78 -5.96 -14.52
C GLY A 140 -14.49 -7.11 -15.25
N ARG A 141 -14.33 -7.21 -16.58
CA ARG A 141 -14.92 -8.33 -17.37
C ARG A 141 -14.34 -9.70 -17.02
N ARG A 142 -13.18 -9.74 -16.39
CA ARG A 142 -12.55 -10.96 -15.88
C ARG A 142 -13.04 -11.32 -14.46
N GLY A 143 -13.98 -10.56 -13.88
CA GLY A 143 -14.38 -10.69 -12.49
C GLY A 143 -13.33 -10.21 -11.48
N VAL A 144 -12.26 -9.57 -11.96
CA VAL A 144 -11.18 -9.04 -11.11
C VAL A 144 -11.65 -7.73 -10.48
N THR A 145 -11.54 -7.61 -9.16
CA THR A 145 -11.81 -6.36 -8.45
C THR A 145 -10.51 -5.62 -8.16
N VAL A 146 -10.57 -4.29 -8.28
CA VAL A 146 -9.44 -3.40 -7.94
C VAL A 146 -9.95 -2.34 -6.99
N ASN A 147 -9.40 -2.27 -5.77
CA ASN A 147 -9.81 -1.31 -4.76
C ASN A 147 -8.60 -0.65 -4.11
N THR A 148 -8.82 0.49 -3.50
CA THR A 148 -7.80 1.27 -2.82
C THR A 148 -8.10 1.33 -1.32
N ILE A 149 -7.09 1.11 -0.49
CA ILE A 149 -7.13 1.41 0.94
C ILE A 149 -6.41 2.74 1.16
N LEU A 150 -7.04 3.66 1.87
CA LEU A 150 -6.49 4.96 2.23
C LEU A 150 -6.29 5.04 3.75
N PRO A 151 -5.15 4.56 4.28
CA PRO A 151 -4.84 4.72 5.69
C PRO A 151 -4.52 6.18 6.03
N THR A 152 -4.85 6.57 7.25
CA THR A 152 -4.26 7.75 7.90
C THR A 152 -2.92 7.37 8.53
N ALA A 153 -2.40 8.18 9.46
CA ALA A 153 -1.18 7.88 10.20
C ALA A 153 -1.35 6.57 11.01
N ILE A 154 -0.46 5.61 10.76
CA ILE A 154 -0.44 4.28 11.37
C ILE A 154 0.79 4.17 12.27
N GLN A 155 0.56 3.97 13.58
CA GLN A 155 1.64 3.76 14.54
C GLN A 155 2.38 2.45 14.23
N GLY A 156 3.69 2.49 14.26
CA GLY A 156 4.52 1.32 13.93
C GLY A 156 4.73 1.10 12.44
N ALA A 157 4.35 2.07 11.59
CA ALA A 157 4.57 1.99 10.14
C ALA A 157 5.10 3.30 9.57
N GLY A 158 5.88 3.23 8.49
CA GLY A 158 6.43 4.38 7.78
C GLY A 158 7.24 5.30 8.69
N VAL A 159 7.02 6.61 8.60
CA VAL A 159 7.70 7.60 9.46
C VAL A 159 7.34 7.46 10.95
N PHE A 160 6.31 6.69 11.28
CA PHE A 160 5.87 6.44 12.66
C PHE A 160 6.39 5.12 13.24
N THR A 161 7.31 4.43 12.57
CA THR A 161 7.87 3.13 13.01
C THR A 161 8.58 3.24 14.36
N HIS A 162 9.31 4.33 14.59
CA HIS A 162 10.12 4.53 15.79
C HIS A 162 9.56 5.60 16.75
N VAL A 163 8.34 6.06 16.52
CA VAL A 163 7.73 7.08 17.37
C VAL A 163 7.15 6.42 18.63
N THR A 164 7.51 6.96 19.78
CA THR A 164 7.04 6.43 21.08
C THR A 164 5.61 6.85 21.37
N PRO A 165 4.85 6.09 22.17
CA PRO A 165 3.48 6.44 22.53
C PRO A 165 3.32 7.81 23.20
N ASP A 166 4.39 8.32 23.85
CA ASP A 166 4.41 9.61 24.54
C ASP A 166 4.71 10.80 23.62
N ASP A 167 4.93 10.57 22.34
CA ASP A 167 5.18 11.64 21.37
C ASP A 167 3.97 12.58 21.27
N PRO A 168 4.15 13.90 21.49
CA PRO A 168 3.04 14.87 21.49
C PRO A 168 2.24 14.88 20.18
N PHE A 169 2.91 14.66 19.01
CA PHE A 169 2.24 14.59 17.74
C PHE A 169 1.32 13.37 17.65
N LEU A 170 1.75 12.21 18.18
CA LEU A 170 0.89 11.01 18.21
C LEU A 170 -0.30 11.22 19.14
N GLN A 171 -0.09 11.83 20.31
CA GLN A 171 -1.17 12.09 21.25
C GLN A 171 -2.19 13.08 20.69
N GLU A 172 -1.74 14.17 20.06
CA GLU A 172 -2.63 15.12 19.40
C GLU A 172 -3.44 14.46 18.28
N ASN A 173 -2.76 13.75 17.39
CA ASN A 173 -3.42 13.01 16.30
C ASN A 173 -4.39 11.96 16.81
N ALA A 174 -4.04 11.20 17.84
CA ALA A 174 -4.91 10.21 18.47
C ALA A 174 -6.18 10.85 19.02
N SER A 175 -6.07 11.99 19.70
CA SER A 175 -7.19 12.70 20.31
C SER A 175 -8.26 13.17 19.29
N THR A 176 -7.87 13.39 18.06
CA THR A 176 -8.80 13.80 16.97
C THR A 176 -9.62 12.64 16.40
N ARG A 177 -9.33 11.39 16.79
CA ARG A 177 -10.02 10.20 16.26
C ARG A 177 -11.12 9.74 17.19
N PRO A 178 -12.40 9.80 16.77
CA PRO A 178 -13.53 9.39 17.61
C PRO A 178 -13.47 7.93 18.05
N ILE A 179 -12.91 7.04 17.21
CA ILE A 179 -12.83 5.61 17.53
C ILE A 179 -11.58 5.34 18.36
N GLY A 180 -11.79 5.16 19.66
CA GLY A 180 -10.77 4.73 20.62
C GLY A 180 -9.73 5.78 20.98
N ALA A 181 -9.81 7.01 20.47
CA ALA A 181 -8.81 8.08 20.68
C ALA A 181 -7.36 7.55 20.53
N ARG A 182 -7.10 6.77 19.46
CA ARG A 182 -5.82 6.14 19.19
C ARG A 182 -5.38 6.35 17.73
N MET A 183 -4.10 6.18 17.47
CA MET A 183 -3.59 6.04 16.10
C MET A 183 -4.12 4.75 15.45
N GLY A 184 -4.13 4.70 14.13
CA GLY A 184 -4.31 3.45 13.41
C GLY A 184 -3.15 2.48 13.71
N LEU A 185 -3.42 1.19 13.61
CA LEU A 185 -2.42 0.13 13.74
C LEU A 185 -2.29 -0.62 12.42
N PRO A 186 -1.18 -1.32 12.17
CA PRO A 186 -1.04 -2.18 10.99
C PRO A 186 -2.20 -3.18 10.83
N ALA A 187 -2.72 -3.72 11.92
CA ALA A 187 -3.88 -4.62 11.92
C ALA A 187 -5.14 -3.96 11.33
N ASP A 188 -5.41 -2.67 11.61
CA ASP A 188 -6.58 -1.99 11.05
C ASP A 188 -6.53 -1.94 9.51
N VAL A 189 -5.32 -1.84 8.94
CA VAL A 189 -5.11 -1.86 7.48
C VAL A 189 -5.17 -3.29 6.93
N ALA A 190 -4.61 -4.25 7.67
CA ALA A 190 -4.64 -5.67 7.30
C ALA A 190 -6.08 -6.21 7.25
N ASP A 191 -6.92 -5.88 8.23
CA ASP A 191 -8.34 -6.26 8.28
C ASP A 191 -9.11 -5.73 7.05
N ALA A 192 -8.81 -4.49 6.63
CA ALA A 192 -9.38 -3.92 5.41
C ALA A 192 -8.90 -4.65 4.15
N ALA A 193 -7.63 -5.04 4.10
CA ALA A 193 -7.07 -5.81 2.99
C ALA A 193 -7.68 -7.22 2.94
N GLU A 194 -7.85 -7.89 4.08
CA GLU A 194 -8.52 -9.19 4.19
C GLU A 194 -9.96 -9.11 3.70
N TYR A 195 -10.72 -8.11 4.14
CA TYR A 195 -12.08 -7.88 3.64
C TYR A 195 -12.13 -7.74 2.11
N LEU A 196 -11.25 -6.91 1.53
CA LEU A 196 -11.21 -6.68 0.08
C LEU A 196 -10.70 -7.90 -0.70
N ALA A 197 -9.88 -8.74 -0.09
CA ALA A 197 -9.38 -9.99 -0.67
C ALA A 197 -10.44 -11.11 -0.63
N GLY A 198 -11.40 -11.02 0.28
CA GLY A 198 -12.39 -12.05 0.55
C GLY A 198 -13.64 -12.00 -0.33
N ASP A 199 -14.52 -12.97 -0.11
CA ASP A 199 -15.77 -13.14 -0.87
C ASP A 199 -16.82 -12.06 -0.55
N LEU A 200 -16.72 -11.40 0.59
CA LEU A 200 -17.65 -10.34 0.98
C LEU A 200 -17.51 -9.07 0.11
N ALA A 201 -16.38 -8.91 -0.58
CA ALA A 201 -16.09 -7.77 -1.45
C ALA A 201 -16.20 -8.09 -2.96
N THR A 202 -16.82 -9.21 -3.36
CA THR A 202 -16.89 -9.64 -4.78
C THR A 202 -17.61 -8.66 -5.71
N TRP A 203 -18.49 -7.82 -5.18
CA TRP A 203 -19.21 -6.78 -5.94
C TRP A 203 -18.69 -5.36 -5.70
N MET A 204 -17.49 -5.25 -5.12
CA MET A 204 -16.84 -3.99 -4.79
C MET A 204 -15.58 -3.82 -5.64
N SER A 205 -15.61 -2.88 -6.60
CA SER A 205 -14.47 -2.57 -7.47
C SER A 205 -14.45 -1.09 -7.83
N GLY A 206 -13.27 -0.48 -7.89
CA GLY A 206 -13.06 0.94 -8.12
C GLY A 206 -13.35 1.82 -6.89
N HIS A 207 -13.45 1.22 -5.71
CA HIS A 207 -13.76 1.92 -4.46
C HIS A 207 -12.53 2.22 -3.60
N GLU A 208 -12.73 3.17 -2.69
CA GLU A 208 -11.72 3.61 -1.72
C GLU A 208 -12.24 3.37 -0.30
N LEU A 209 -11.47 2.63 0.49
CA LEU A 209 -11.73 2.41 1.91
C LEU A 209 -10.83 3.33 2.74
N HIS A 210 -11.44 4.26 3.45
CA HIS A 210 -10.74 5.17 4.37
C HIS A 210 -10.58 4.52 5.74
N ILE A 211 -9.34 4.25 6.14
CA ILE A 211 -9.01 3.66 7.44
C ILE A 211 -8.49 4.77 8.35
N THR A 212 -9.41 5.45 9.03
CA THR A 212 -9.12 6.75 9.68
C THR A 212 -9.50 6.83 11.17
N GLY A 213 -10.21 5.82 11.69
CA GLY A 213 -10.78 5.91 13.05
C GLY A 213 -11.80 7.06 13.21
N GLY A 214 -12.37 7.55 12.08
CA GLY A 214 -13.29 8.68 12.06
C GLY A 214 -12.61 10.06 12.09
N ALA A 215 -11.29 10.13 11.85
CA ALA A 215 -10.61 11.42 11.73
C ALA A 215 -11.24 12.26 10.61
N PRO A 216 -11.33 13.60 10.79
CA PRO A 216 -11.81 14.50 9.73
C PRO A 216 -10.98 14.35 8.44
N GLN A 217 -11.65 14.45 7.30
CA GLN A 217 -11.06 14.38 5.96
C GLN A 217 -11.02 15.77 5.34
#